data_e42ae6b4d22516d1cc733973fe9a5a52
#
_entry.id   e42ae6b4d22516d1cc733973fe9a5a52
#
_cell.length_a   1.000
_cell.length_b   1.000
_cell.length_c   1.000
_cell.angle_alpha   90.00
_cell.angle_beta   90.00
_cell.angle_gamma   90.00
#
_symmetry.space_group_name_H-M   'P 1'
#
loop_
_entity.id
_entity.type
_entity.pdbx_description
1 polymer ?
#
loop_
_entity_poly.entity_id
_entity_poly.type
_entity_poly.pdbx_seq_one_letter_code
_entity_poly.pdbx_strand_id
1 'polypeptide(L)'
;MQIIAHRGASGLAPENTLKAMAVALELGVGAIELDVQQADGELWVFHDRRLERCTDGHGVLTGQSRDYLASLDAGQGERIPTLWQVMTLVAGRCELHIELKGAHTADAVAALTRRAEAELGFTPAKWVVSSFHHPELAHFAGLRPDLRLGALTASLPLHGARFAEELGAWSLNCDVDFVDQTLVADAHRRGLKILVYTVDDVSDERALASMGVDGIFTNRPDRFS
;
A
#
# COMPACT_ATOMS: atom_id res chain seq x y z
N MET A 1 -5.46 -3.42 17.15
CA MET A 1 -5.61 -2.87 15.79
C MET A 1 -4.24 -2.83 15.14
N GLN A 2 -4.09 -3.21 13.86
CA GLN A 2 -2.82 -3.17 13.15
C GLN A 2 -2.46 -1.74 12.75
N ILE A 3 -1.22 -1.32 12.97
CA ILE A 3 -0.69 -0.03 12.49
C ILE A 3 0.15 -0.29 11.24
N ILE A 4 -0.21 0.37 10.13
CA ILE A 4 0.42 0.23 8.82
C ILE A 4 1.02 1.59 8.45
N ALA A 5 2.33 1.66 8.27
CA ALA A 5 3.02 2.89 7.89
C ALA A 5 2.70 3.22 6.41
N HIS A 6 1.87 4.24 6.18
CA HIS A 6 1.38 4.68 4.87
C HIS A 6 2.48 5.36 4.06
N ARG A 7 2.88 4.75 2.95
CA ARG A 7 4.03 5.17 2.11
C ARG A 7 5.34 5.23 2.91
N GLY A 8 5.52 4.28 3.85
CA GLY A 8 6.50 4.38 4.91
C GLY A 8 6.05 5.33 6.03
N ALA A 9 6.98 5.81 6.85
CA ALA A 9 6.71 6.84 7.86
C ALA A 9 6.66 8.24 7.20
N SER A 10 5.67 8.46 6.31
CA SER A 10 5.62 9.62 5.39
C SER A 10 5.40 10.96 6.08
N GLY A 11 4.91 10.97 7.32
CA GLY A 11 4.86 12.17 8.16
C GLY A 11 6.19 12.56 8.83
N LEU A 12 7.25 11.72 8.67
CA LEU A 12 8.57 11.91 9.25
C LEU A 12 9.68 11.99 8.19
N ALA A 13 9.47 11.42 7.01
CA ALA A 13 10.39 11.43 5.88
C ALA A 13 9.60 11.53 4.56
N PRO A 14 10.22 11.88 3.42
CA PRO A 14 9.50 11.97 2.15
C PRO A 14 8.80 10.66 1.79
N GLU A 15 7.51 10.74 1.43
CA GLU A 15 6.67 9.58 1.12
C GLU A 15 7.28 8.68 0.05
N ASN A 16 7.08 7.36 0.16
CA ASN A 16 7.51 6.37 -0.84
C ASN A 16 9.03 6.37 -1.13
N THR A 17 9.86 6.84 -0.19
CA THR A 17 11.33 6.80 -0.31
C THR A 17 11.94 5.71 0.57
N LEU A 18 13.18 5.32 0.27
CA LEU A 18 13.91 4.37 1.11
C LEU A 18 14.08 4.90 2.55
N LYS A 19 14.23 6.21 2.72
CA LYS A 19 14.30 6.85 4.04
C LYS A 19 13.00 6.67 4.84
N ALA A 20 11.82 6.90 4.22
CA ALA A 20 10.54 6.70 4.89
C ALA A 20 10.32 5.24 5.30
N MET A 21 10.75 4.28 4.46
CA MET A 21 10.70 2.86 4.78
C MET A 21 11.65 2.49 5.93
N ALA A 22 12.87 3.04 5.92
CA ALA A 22 13.85 2.82 6.99
C ALA A 22 13.35 3.35 8.34
N VAL A 23 12.80 4.57 8.38
CA VAL A 23 12.21 5.15 9.60
C VAL A 23 11.05 4.28 10.12
N ALA A 24 10.18 3.78 9.24
CA ALA A 24 9.10 2.88 9.65
C ALA A 24 9.63 1.58 10.28
N LEU A 25 10.69 1.01 9.69
CA LEU A 25 11.35 -0.18 10.25
C LEU A 25 12.03 0.09 11.60
N GLU A 26 12.65 1.26 11.78
CA GLU A 26 13.26 1.68 13.05
C GLU A 26 12.22 1.87 14.16
N LEU A 27 11.03 2.34 13.81
CA LEU A 27 9.87 2.43 14.71
C LEU A 27 9.26 1.05 15.06
N GLY A 28 9.69 -0.02 14.39
CA GLY A 28 9.25 -1.38 14.70
C GLY A 28 7.82 -1.68 14.22
N VAL A 29 7.33 -0.97 13.18
CA VAL A 29 5.98 -1.22 12.66
C VAL A 29 5.83 -2.64 12.13
N GLY A 30 4.67 -3.25 12.34
CA GLY A 30 4.36 -4.59 11.84
C GLY A 30 4.13 -4.65 10.33
N ALA A 31 3.76 -3.52 9.71
CA ALA A 31 3.46 -3.41 8.29
C ALA A 31 3.83 -2.04 7.70
N ILE A 32 4.26 -2.04 6.44
CA ILE A 32 4.52 -0.84 5.63
C ILE A 32 3.68 -0.95 4.36
N GLU A 33 3.05 0.14 4.00
CA GLU A 33 2.35 0.27 2.72
C GLU A 33 3.16 1.16 1.77
N LEU A 34 3.03 0.87 0.48
CA LEU A 34 3.64 1.63 -0.62
C LEU A 34 2.84 1.50 -1.92
N ASP A 35 3.00 2.49 -2.79
CA ASP A 35 2.35 2.56 -4.09
C ASP A 35 3.31 2.16 -5.23
N VAL A 36 2.84 1.39 -6.21
CA VAL A 36 3.68 1.03 -7.37
C VAL A 36 3.05 1.42 -8.69
N GLN A 37 3.87 1.96 -9.57
CA GLN A 37 3.56 2.24 -10.97
C GLN A 37 4.65 1.66 -11.88
N GLN A 38 4.26 1.26 -13.09
CA GLN A 38 5.21 0.75 -14.07
C GLN A 38 5.56 1.82 -15.11
N ALA A 39 6.85 2.05 -15.34
CA ALA A 39 7.36 2.91 -16.40
C ALA A 39 8.71 2.36 -16.91
N ASP A 40 8.88 2.37 -18.24
CA ASP A 40 10.12 1.96 -18.92
C ASP A 40 10.67 0.61 -18.42
N GLY A 41 9.78 -0.39 -18.27
CA GLY A 41 10.12 -1.76 -17.87
C GLY A 41 10.46 -1.94 -16.39
N GLU A 42 10.34 -0.91 -15.55
CA GLU A 42 10.64 -0.96 -14.11
C GLU A 42 9.39 -0.65 -13.27
N LEU A 43 9.33 -1.19 -12.05
CA LEU A 43 8.31 -0.84 -11.03
C LEU A 43 8.88 0.23 -10.10
N TRP A 44 8.30 1.41 -10.16
CA TRP A 44 8.65 2.57 -9.35
C TRP A 44 7.72 2.71 -8.16
N VAL A 45 8.27 3.03 -7.00
CA VAL A 45 7.48 3.27 -5.79
C VAL A 45 7.09 4.74 -5.74
N PHE A 46 5.87 5.05 -6.21
CA PHE A 46 5.39 6.42 -6.36
C PHE A 46 3.86 6.46 -6.46
N HIS A 47 3.22 7.39 -5.74
CA HIS A 47 1.77 7.47 -5.65
C HIS A 47 1.11 8.18 -6.84
N ASP A 48 1.52 9.41 -7.12
CA ASP A 48 0.81 10.28 -8.04
C ASP A 48 0.98 9.87 -9.50
N ARG A 49 -0.03 10.17 -10.31
CA ARG A 49 0.11 10.06 -11.76
C ARG A 49 1.17 11.00 -12.33
N ARG A 50 1.41 12.14 -11.68
CA ARG A 50 2.34 13.20 -12.13
C ARG A 50 3.42 13.43 -11.09
N LEU A 51 4.59 13.84 -11.56
CA LEU A 51 5.82 13.95 -10.75
C LEU A 51 5.88 15.19 -9.85
N GLU A 52 5.16 16.26 -10.22
CA GLU A 52 5.38 17.63 -9.72
C GLU A 52 5.13 17.82 -8.23
N ARG A 53 4.27 17.02 -7.57
CA ARG A 53 3.98 17.20 -6.13
C ARG A 53 5.12 16.74 -5.23
N CYS A 54 5.75 15.62 -5.58
CA CYS A 54 6.70 14.93 -4.70
C CYS A 54 8.13 14.90 -5.23
N THR A 55 8.38 15.52 -6.42
CA THR A 55 9.72 15.54 -7.01
C THR A 55 10.02 16.89 -7.63
N ASP A 56 11.28 17.11 -8.00
CA ASP A 56 11.72 18.23 -8.84
C ASP A 56 11.46 17.98 -10.35
N GLY A 57 10.87 16.84 -10.70
CA GLY A 57 10.53 16.47 -12.06
C GLY A 57 9.15 16.92 -12.53
N HIS A 58 8.87 16.71 -13.83
CA HIS A 58 7.63 17.11 -14.47
C HIS A 58 7.07 16.03 -15.38
N GLY A 59 5.75 16.02 -15.51
CA GLY A 59 5.03 15.15 -16.45
C GLY A 59 4.40 13.91 -15.80
N VAL A 60 3.82 13.07 -16.64
CA VAL A 60 3.20 11.82 -16.22
C VAL A 60 4.29 10.76 -16.04
N LEU A 61 4.33 10.09 -14.89
CA LEU A 61 5.36 9.11 -14.54
C LEU A 61 5.49 8.00 -15.58
N THR A 62 4.38 7.40 -16.00
CA THR A 62 4.35 6.24 -16.92
C THR A 62 4.90 6.55 -18.32
N GLY A 63 5.05 7.82 -18.67
CA GLY A 63 5.62 8.29 -19.95
C GLY A 63 7.11 8.66 -19.88
N GLN A 64 7.76 8.47 -18.72
CA GLN A 64 9.16 8.88 -18.53
C GLN A 64 10.13 7.72 -18.71
N SER A 65 11.38 8.05 -19.07
CA SER A 65 12.46 7.09 -19.13
C SER A 65 12.98 6.72 -17.73
N ARG A 66 13.52 5.53 -17.60
CA ARG A 66 14.16 5.02 -16.39
C ARG A 66 15.24 5.96 -15.87
N ASP A 67 16.11 6.46 -16.77
CA ASP A 67 17.21 7.36 -16.38
C ASP A 67 16.71 8.67 -15.82
N TYR A 68 15.63 9.22 -16.41
CA TYR A 68 15.02 10.46 -15.89
C TYR A 68 14.41 10.22 -14.51
N LEU A 69 13.59 9.18 -14.32
CA LEU A 69 12.96 8.87 -13.03
C LEU A 69 14.01 8.62 -11.93
N ALA A 70 15.09 7.90 -12.26
CA ALA A 70 16.17 7.62 -11.31
C ALA A 70 16.99 8.87 -10.93
N SER A 71 16.95 9.95 -11.74
CA SER A 71 17.68 11.19 -11.50
C SER A 71 16.96 12.17 -10.58
N LEU A 72 15.63 12.02 -10.41
CA LEU A 72 14.79 13.00 -9.71
C LEU A 72 15.02 12.99 -8.19
N ASP A 73 14.94 14.18 -7.60
CA ASP A 73 14.86 14.37 -6.15
C ASP A 73 13.40 14.21 -5.69
N ALA A 74 13.15 13.20 -4.89
CA ALA A 74 11.84 12.91 -4.28
C ALA A 74 11.68 13.56 -2.89
N GLY A 75 12.46 14.59 -2.62
CA GLY A 75 12.49 15.34 -1.37
C GLY A 75 13.66 14.96 -0.47
N GLN A 76 14.30 15.98 0.12
CA GLN A 76 15.44 15.85 1.04
C GLN A 76 16.65 15.09 0.43
N GLY A 77 16.83 15.12 -0.89
CA GLY A 77 17.90 14.39 -1.58
C GLY A 77 17.61 12.90 -1.83
N GLU A 78 16.45 12.39 -1.41
CA GLU A 78 16.02 11.02 -1.71
C GLU A 78 15.67 10.84 -3.20
N ARG A 79 15.76 9.61 -3.68
CA ARG A 79 15.36 9.25 -5.05
C ARG A 79 14.03 8.51 -5.05
N ILE A 80 13.35 8.46 -6.19
CA ILE A 80 12.22 7.53 -6.39
C ILE A 80 12.81 6.11 -6.40
N PRO A 81 12.49 5.23 -5.44
CA PRO A 81 13.05 3.89 -5.43
C PRO A 81 12.29 2.97 -6.37
N THR A 82 12.96 1.93 -6.83
CA THR A 82 12.28 0.79 -7.44
C THR A 82 11.67 -0.10 -6.35
N LEU A 83 10.64 -0.87 -6.71
CA LEU A 83 10.05 -1.84 -5.78
C LEU A 83 11.09 -2.85 -5.27
N TRP A 84 12.03 -3.27 -6.14
CA TRP A 84 13.09 -4.19 -5.74
C TRP A 84 14.02 -3.61 -4.67
N GLN A 85 14.33 -2.32 -4.74
CA GLN A 85 15.14 -1.64 -3.71
C GLN A 85 14.41 -1.61 -2.36
N VAL A 86 13.10 -1.33 -2.36
CA VAL A 86 12.32 -1.38 -1.11
C VAL A 86 12.23 -2.80 -0.56
N MET A 87 11.94 -3.80 -1.40
CA MET A 87 11.93 -5.21 -0.98
C MET A 87 13.29 -5.63 -0.38
N THR A 88 14.39 -5.21 -0.99
CA THR A 88 15.74 -5.48 -0.48
C THR A 88 15.98 -4.82 0.88
N LEU A 89 15.53 -3.57 1.04
CA LEU A 89 15.63 -2.87 2.33
C LEU A 89 14.80 -3.57 3.41
N VAL A 90 13.56 -3.96 3.11
CA VAL A 90 12.65 -4.58 4.09
C VAL A 90 13.07 -6.01 4.44
N ALA A 91 13.49 -6.80 3.45
CA ALA A 91 14.03 -8.16 3.63
C ALA A 91 13.19 -9.04 4.58
N GLY A 92 11.86 -9.06 4.40
CA GLY A 92 10.92 -9.87 5.19
C GLY A 92 10.75 -9.47 6.66
N ARG A 93 11.35 -8.37 7.12
CA ARG A 93 11.28 -7.93 8.53
C ARG A 93 9.87 -7.55 8.99
N CYS A 94 9.04 -6.99 8.09
CA CYS A 94 7.64 -6.67 8.34
C CYS A 94 6.76 -7.11 7.17
N GLU A 95 5.45 -6.92 7.28
CA GLU A 95 4.53 -7.07 6.14
C GLU A 95 4.71 -5.91 5.16
N LEU A 96 4.57 -6.19 3.85
CA LEU A 96 4.45 -5.18 2.81
C LEU A 96 3.06 -5.21 2.19
N HIS A 97 2.38 -4.06 2.27
CA HIS A 97 1.14 -3.77 1.56
C HIS A 97 1.49 -3.01 0.29
N ILE A 98 1.27 -3.61 -0.88
CA ILE A 98 1.65 -3.05 -2.18
C ILE A 98 0.38 -2.63 -2.91
N GLU A 99 0.17 -1.32 -3.09
CA GLU A 99 -0.92 -0.82 -3.91
C GLU A 99 -0.54 -0.80 -5.39
N LEU A 100 -1.31 -1.49 -6.22
CA LEU A 100 -1.19 -1.44 -7.68
C LEU A 100 -1.88 -0.16 -8.19
N LYS A 101 -1.09 0.83 -8.64
CA LYS A 101 -1.60 2.10 -9.16
C LYS A 101 -1.87 2.00 -10.67
N GLY A 102 -3.09 1.57 -11.02
CA GLY A 102 -3.50 1.45 -12.41
C GLY A 102 -3.20 0.09 -13.05
N ALA A 103 -3.40 0.01 -14.37
CA ALA A 103 -3.25 -1.22 -15.14
C ALA A 103 -1.79 -1.60 -15.40
N HIS A 104 -1.56 -2.88 -15.70
CA HIS A 104 -0.26 -3.44 -16.16
C HIS A 104 0.83 -3.54 -15.10
N THR A 105 0.51 -3.50 -13.81
CA THR A 105 1.46 -3.68 -12.72
C THR A 105 1.46 -5.11 -12.16
N ALA A 106 0.36 -5.84 -12.31
CA ALA A 106 0.11 -7.13 -11.67
C ALA A 106 1.17 -8.20 -12.01
N ASP A 107 1.48 -8.39 -13.30
CA ASP A 107 2.45 -9.41 -13.75
C ASP A 107 3.85 -9.16 -13.18
N ALA A 108 4.31 -7.91 -13.23
CA ALA A 108 5.62 -7.53 -12.74
C ALA A 108 5.73 -7.65 -11.21
N VAL A 109 4.67 -7.23 -10.47
CA VAL A 109 4.62 -7.38 -9.01
C VAL A 109 4.56 -8.86 -8.63
N ALA A 110 3.77 -9.69 -9.31
CA ALA A 110 3.72 -11.13 -9.06
C ALA A 110 5.07 -11.82 -9.29
N ALA A 111 5.82 -11.39 -10.31
CA ALA A 111 7.19 -11.90 -10.56
C ALA A 111 8.16 -11.48 -9.44
N LEU A 112 8.13 -10.19 -9.04
CA LEU A 112 9.03 -9.68 -7.99
C LEU A 112 8.71 -10.27 -6.61
N THR A 113 7.44 -10.51 -6.27
CA THR A 113 7.09 -11.15 -4.98
C THR A 113 7.66 -12.58 -4.90
N ARG A 114 7.55 -13.39 -5.97
CA ARG A 114 8.19 -14.72 -6.02
C ARG A 114 9.70 -14.66 -5.87
N ARG A 115 10.33 -13.72 -6.56
CA ARG A 115 11.76 -13.50 -6.46
C ARG A 115 12.18 -13.10 -5.05
N ALA A 116 11.45 -12.20 -4.41
CA ALA A 116 11.74 -11.76 -3.03
C ALA A 116 11.56 -12.90 -2.01
N GLU A 117 10.59 -13.79 -2.23
CA GLU A 117 10.44 -15.01 -1.42
C GLU A 117 11.67 -15.94 -1.55
N ALA A 118 12.22 -16.06 -2.76
CA ALA A 118 13.39 -16.90 -3.00
C ALA A 118 14.71 -16.28 -2.50
N GLU A 119 14.86 -14.96 -2.56
CA GLU A 119 16.14 -14.27 -2.36
C GLU A 119 16.24 -13.43 -1.09
N LEU A 120 15.11 -12.93 -0.54
CA LEU A 120 15.10 -11.90 0.50
C LEU A 120 14.40 -12.33 1.81
N GLY A 121 14.03 -13.59 1.94
CA GLY A 121 13.43 -14.11 3.18
C GLY A 121 11.97 -13.75 3.41
N PHE A 122 11.27 -13.24 2.40
CA PHE A 122 9.83 -13.06 2.47
C PHE A 122 9.11 -14.41 2.44
N THR A 123 7.92 -14.43 3.01
CA THR A 123 6.97 -15.56 2.91
C THR A 123 5.62 -15.04 2.39
N PRO A 124 4.74 -15.88 1.84
CA PRO A 124 3.42 -15.44 1.38
C PRO A 124 2.62 -14.65 2.43
N ALA A 125 2.79 -14.98 3.72
CA ALA A 125 2.13 -14.28 4.83
C ALA A 125 2.59 -12.82 5.02
N LYS A 126 3.69 -12.42 4.39
CA LYS A 126 4.23 -11.05 4.47
C LYS A 126 3.69 -10.10 3.40
N TRP A 127 2.81 -10.59 2.51
CA TRP A 127 2.29 -9.79 1.42
C TRP A 127 0.80 -9.50 1.58
N VAL A 128 0.43 -8.25 1.32
CA VAL A 128 -0.92 -7.85 0.97
C VAL A 128 -0.82 -7.02 -0.31
N VAL A 129 -1.55 -7.37 -1.35
CA VAL A 129 -1.60 -6.58 -2.58
C VAL A 129 -2.97 -5.95 -2.73
N SER A 130 -3.00 -4.65 -2.94
CA SER A 130 -4.24 -3.89 -2.98
C SER A 130 -4.36 -3.04 -4.25
N SER A 131 -5.57 -2.64 -4.59
CA SER A 131 -5.81 -1.70 -5.69
C SER A 131 -7.21 -1.10 -5.63
N PHE A 132 -7.34 0.15 -6.13
CA PHE A 132 -8.60 0.74 -6.57
C PHE A 132 -9.01 0.23 -7.97
N HIS A 133 -8.05 -0.27 -8.75
CA HIS A 133 -8.30 -0.86 -10.07
C HIS A 133 -8.66 -2.34 -9.89
N HIS A 134 -9.91 -2.60 -9.53
CA HIS A 134 -10.38 -3.95 -9.20
C HIS A 134 -10.14 -5.00 -10.30
N PRO A 135 -10.25 -4.69 -11.63
CA PRO A 135 -9.83 -5.64 -12.67
C PRO A 135 -8.35 -6.05 -12.60
N GLU A 136 -7.45 -5.12 -12.26
CA GLU A 136 -6.02 -5.40 -12.08
C GLU A 136 -5.78 -6.28 -10.85
N LEU A 137 -6.52 -6.00 -9.75
CA LEU A 137 -6.47 -6.82 -8.54
C LEU A 137 -6.98 -8.25 -8.80
N ALA A 138 -8.06 -8.42 -9.56
CA ALA A 138 -8.57 -9.72 -9.97
C ALA A 138 -7.58 -10.48 -10.87
N HIS A 139 -6.88 -9.77 -11.77
CA HIS A 139 -5.81 -10.37 -12.57
C HIS A 139 -4.67 -10.85 -11.67
N PHE A 140 -4.22 -10.01 -10.71
CA PHE A 140 -3.18 -10.40 -9.74
C PHE A 140 -3.59 -11.62 -8.91
N ALA A 141 -4.86 -11.73 -8.49
CA ALA A 141 -5.39 -12.90 -7.78
C ALA A 141 -5.19 -14.20 -8.57
N GLY A 142 -5.37 -14.16 -9.88
CA GLY A 142 -5.12 -15.31 -10.76
C GLY A 142 -3.64 -15.70 -10.84
N LEU A 143 -2.74 -14.73 -10.73
CA LEU A 143 -1.29 -14.95 -10.75
C LEU A 143 -0.75 -15.45 -9.42
N ARG A 144 -1.27 -14.94 -8.29
CA ARG A 144 -0.82 -15.23 -6.91
C ARG A 144 -2.02 -15.50 -5.99
N PRO A 145 -2.74 -16.64 -6.17
CA PRO A 145 -3.90 -16.99 -5.36
C PRO A 145 -3.54 -17.32 -3.90
N ASP A 146 -2.26 -17.43 -3.59
CA ASP A 146 -1.69 -17.68 -2.27
C ASP A 146 -1.50 -16.40 -1.44
N LEU A 147 -1.63 -15.20 -2.05
CA LEU A 147 -1.40 -13.92 -1.39
C LEU A 147 -2.71 -13.25 -0.96
N ARG A 148 -2.65 -12.48 0.11
CA ARG A 148 -3.78 -11.69 0.61
C ARG A 148 -4.02 -10.47 -0.29
N LEU A 149 -5.29 -10.18 -0.55
CA LEU A 149 -5.73 -9.04 -1.37
C LEU A 149 -6.45 -8.01 -0.51
N GLY A 150 -6.22 -6.72 -0.78
CA GLY A 150 -6.93 -5.59 -0.22
C GLY A 150 -7.76 -4.88 -1.30
N ALA A 151 -9.08 -4.92 -1.19
CA ALA A 151 -9.96 -4.20 -2.12
C ALA A 151 -10.15 -2.76 -1.65
N LEU A 152 -9.59 -1.78 -2.41
CA LEU A 152 -9.64 -0.37 -2.05
C LEU A 152 -10.93 0.31 -2.56
N THR A 153 -11.47 1.24 -1.75
CA THR A 153 -12.57 2.13 -2.13
C THR A 153 -12.42 3.50 -1.47
N ALA A 154 -12.70 4.58 -2.22
CA ALA A 154 -12.81 5.95 -1.73
C ALA A 154 -14.27 6.44 -1.80
N SER A 155 -15.21 5.59 -1.45
CA SER A 155 -16.64 5.87 -1.37
C SER A 155 -17.32 4.87 -0.45
N LEU A 156 -18.54 5.20 0.04
CA LEU A 156 -19.40 4.22 0.70
C LEU A 156 -20.15 3.42 -0.38
N PRO A 157 -19.82 2.13 -0.59
CA PRO A 157 -20.43 1.36 -1.66
C PRO A 157 -21.90 1.04 -1.36
N LEU A 158 -22.78 1.12 -2.38
CA LEU A 158 -24.22 0.87 -2.25
C LEU A 158 -24.56 -0.49 -1.62
N HIS A 159 -23.73 -1.50 -1.85
CA HIS A 159 -23.93 -2.86 -1.36
C HIS A 159 -22.86 -3.26 -0.31
N GLY A 160 -22.34 -2.28 0.44
CA GLY A 160 -21.34 -2.52 1.47
C GLY A 160 -20.09 -3.20 0.95
N ALA A 161 -19.55 -4.14 1.70
CA ALA A 161 -18.31 -4.86 1.39
C ALA A 161 -18.46 -5.99 0.34
N ARG A 162 -19.63 -6.12 -0.30
CA ARG A 162 -19.91 -7.21 -1.26
C ARG A 162 -18.89 -7.30 -2.41
N PHE A 163 -18.46 -6.17 -2.97
CA PHE A 163 -17.49 -6.16 -4.06
C PHE A 163 -16.13 -6.75 -3.65
N ALA A 164 -15.72 -6.53 -2.39
CA ALA A 164 -14.47 -7.07 -1.85
C ALA A 164 -14.58 -8.60 -1.64
N GLU A 165 -15.73 -9.09 -1.19
CA GLU A 165 -16.02 -10.53 -1.12
C GLU A 165 -16.00 -11.17 -2.52
N GLU A 166 -16.63 -10.54 -3.52
CA GLU A 166 -16.64 -11.03 -4.92
C GLU A 166 -15.24 -11.08 -5.54
N LEU A 167 -14.32 -10.20 -5.11
CA LEU A 167 -12.90 -10.22 -5.49
C LEU A 167 -12.10 -11.31 -4.76
N GLY A 168 -12.67 -11.99 -3.77
CA GLY A 168 -11.94 -12.90 -2.89
C GLY A 168 -10.91 -12.19 -2.00
N ALA A 169 -11.15 -10.91 -1.69
CA ALA A 169 -10.23 -10.12 -0.89
C ALA A 169 -10.13 -10.63 0.55
N TRP A 170 -9.00 -10.43 1.18
CA TRP A 170 -8.77 -10.61 2.60
C TRP A 170 -9.25 -9.40 3.40
N SER A 171 -9.12 -8.18 2.81
CA SER A 171 -9.57 -6.95 3.45
C SER A 171 -10.31 -6.03 2.49
N LEU A 172 -11.23 -5.27 3.06
CA LEU A 172 -11.76 -4.03 2.51
C LEU A 172 -10.91 -2.89 3.08
N ASN A 173 -10.31 -2.08 2.20
CA ASN A 173 -9.55 -0.90 2.59
C ASN A 173 -10.34 0.35 2.17
N CYS A 174 -10.79 1.16 3.12
CA CYS A 174 -11.64 2.32 2.83
C CYS A 174 -11.07 3.62 3.39
N ASP A 175 -11.47 4.72 2.77
CA ASP A 175 -11.16 6.06 3.24
C ASP A 175 -11.89 6.36 4.55
N VAL A 176 -11.23 7.07 5.46
CA VAL A 176 -11.75 7.43 6.80
C VAL A 176 -13.07 8.22 6.75
N ASP A 177 -13.28 9.00 5.69
CA ASP A 177 -14.49 9.79 5.51
C ASP A 177 -15.74 8.93 5.16
N PHE A 178 -15.54 7.67 4.76
CA PHE A 178 -16.61 6.78 4.28
C PHE A 178 -16.83 5.55 5.16
N VAL A 179 -16.08 5.40 6.27
CA VAL A 179 -16.27 4.28 7.19
C VAL A 179 -17.37 4.58 8.21
N ASP A 180 -18.27 3.62 8.40
CA ASP A 180 -19.26 3.63 9.48
C ASP A 180 -19.42 2.23 10.10
N GLN A 181 -20.15 2.18 11.22
CA GLN A 181 -20.43 0.93 11.93
C GLN A 181 -21.14 -0.12 11.06
N THR A 182 -21.92 0.31 10.07
CA THR A 182 -22.67 -0.58 9.17
C THR A 182 -21.71 -1.26 8.21
N LEU A 183 -20.76 -0.52 7.63
CA LEU A 183 -19.75 -1.05 6.73
C LEU A 183 -18.79 -2.01 7.45
N VAL A 184 -18.37 -1.67 8.69
CA VAL A 184 -17.53 -2.54 9.53
C VAL A 184 -18.24 -3.87 9.79
N ALA A 185 -19.51 -3.80 10.25
CA ALA A 185 -20.29 -5.00 10.53
C ALA A 185 -20.56 -5.84 9.26
N ASP A 186 -20.75 -5.20 8.10
CA ASP A 186 -20.95 -5.92 6.83
C ASP A 186 -19.66 -6.62 6.37
N ALA A 187 -18.51 -5.95 6.47
CA ALA A 187 -17.22 -6.55 6.16
C ALA A 187 -16.94 -7.80 7.02
N HIS A 188 -17.13 -7.69 8.32
CA HIS A 188 -16.93 -8.80 9.26
C HIS A 188 -17.90 -9.96 9.01
N ARG A 189 -19.18 -9.72 8.71
CA ARG A 189 -20.14 -10.79 8.35
C ARG A 189 -19.72 -11.58 7.11
N ARG A 190 -18.98 -10.93 6.19
CA ARG A 190 -18.41 -11.56 4.98
C ARG A 190 -17.04 -12.19 5.21
N GLY A 191 -16.52 -12.16 6.45
CA GLY A 191 -15.21 -12.69 6.78
C GLY A 191 -14.02 -11.81 6.34
N LEU A 192 -14.28 -10.56 5.99
CA LEU A 192 -13.26 -9.61 5.58
C LEU A 192 -12.71 -8.84 6.78
N LYS A 193 -11.42 -8.50 6.73
CA LYS A 193 -10.86 -7.43 7.57
C LYS A 193 -11.29 -6.07 7.02
N ILE A 194 -11.34 -5.05 7.89
CA ILE A 194 -11.51 -3.66 7.46
C ILE A 194 -10.32 -2.83 7.91
N LEU A 195 -9.65 -2.21 6.93
CA LEU A 195 -8.50 -1.35 7.12
C LEU A 195 -8.85 0.06 6.64
N VAL A 196 -8.47 1.09 7.39
CA VAL A 196 -8.89 2.47 7.12
C VAL A 196 -7.70 3.38 6.84
N TYR A 197 -7.76 4.16 5.79
CA TYR A 197 -6.76 5.17 5.40
C TYR A 197 -7.43 6.56 5.28
N THR A 198 -6.75 7.66 5.52
CA THR A 198 -5.49 7.80 6.22
C THR A 198 -5.77 8.39 7.58
N VAL A 199 -5.24 7.79 8.63
CA VAL A 199 -5.56 8.12 10.02
C VAL A 199 -4.29 8.58 10.73
N ASP A 200 -4.19 9.88 11.00
CA ASP A 200 -3.03 10.51 11.65
C ASP A 200 -3.34 11.06 13.04
N ASP A 201 -4.63 11.08 13.42
CA ASP A 201 -5.09 11.58 14.72
C ASP A 201 -5.46 10.42 15.67
N VAL A 202 -5.03 10.54 16.92
CA VAL A 202 -5.29 9.53 17.96
C VAL A 202 -6.77 9.43 18.33
N SER A 203 -7.52 10.54 18.18
CA SER A 203 -8.98 10.51 18.45
C SER A 203 -9.73 9.70 17.41
N ASP A 204 -9.33 9.80 16.13
CA ASP A 204 -9.92 9.02 15.04
C ASP A 204 -9.58 7.54 15.19
N GLU A 205 -8.33 7.22 15.53
CA GLU A 205 -7.90 5.85 15.82
C GLU A 205 -8.77 5.21 16.91
N ARG A 206 -9.00 5.92 18.02
CA ARG A 206 -9.83 5.42 19.12
C ARG A 206 -11.29 5.21 18.71
N ALA A 207 -11.84 6.13 17.91
CA ALA A 207 -13.19 6.01 17.39
C ALA A 207 -13.30 4.77 16.48
N LEU A 208 -12.35 4.58 15.56
CA LEU A 208 -12.27 3.42 14.65
C LEU A 208 -12.08 2.10 15.41
N ALA A 209 -11.22 2.09 16.43
CA ALA A 209 -11.05 0.94 17.32
C ALA A 209 -12.36 0.55 18.01
N SER A 210 -13.13 1.53 18.47
CA SER A 210 -14.45 1.29 19.12
C SER A 210 -15.48 0.72 18.13
N MET A 211 -15.35 1.02 16.83
CA MET A 211 -16.17 0.43 15.76
C MET A 211 -15.77 -1.00 15.39
N GLY A 212 -14.57 -1.43 15.84
CA GLY A 212 -14.04 -2.75 15.52
C GLY A 212 -13.18 -2.80 14.24
N VAL A 213 -12.65 -1.65 13.78
CA VAL A 213 -11.69 -1.60 12.65
C VAL A 213 -10.45 -2.44 12.97
N ASP A 214 -9.98 -3.23 12.02
CA ASP A 214 -8.88 -4.18 12.20
C ASP A 214 -7.50 -3.53 12.08
N GLY A 215 -7.37 -2.45 11.29
CA GLY A 215 -6.10 -1.73 11.12
C GLY A 215 -6.29 -0.36 10.48
N ILE A 216 -5.25 0.46 10.62
CA ILE A 216 -5.19 1.80 10.02
C ILE A 216 -3.90 2.00 9.24
N PHE A 217 -3.99 2.75 8.14
CA PHE A 217 -2.85 3.31 7.43
C PHE A 217 -2.61 4.72 7.95
N THR A 218 -1.39 5.00 8.39
CA THR A 218 -1.03 6.29 8.98
C THR A 218 0.30 6.82 8.46
N ASN A 219 0.37 8.12 8.25
CA ASN A 219 1.62 8.82 7.95
C ASN A 219 2.52 8.97 9.19
N ARG A 220 1.92 8.85 10.39
CA ARG A 220 2.57 9.10 11.69
C ARG A 220 2.51 7.86 12.59
N PRO A 221 3.16 6.74 12.18
CA PRO A 221 3.16 5.52 12.97
C PRO A 221 3.76 5.69 14.38
N ASP A 222 4.60 6.71 14.57
CA ASP A 222 5.18 7.09 15.86
C ASP A 222 4.14 7.53 16.92
N ARG A 223 2.90 7.84 16.51
CA ARG A 223 1.82 8.25 17.43
C ARG A 223 1.00 7.09 17.98
N PHE A 224 1.14 5.91 17.40
CA PHE A 224 0.31 4.74 17.69
C PHE A 224 1.19 3.59 18.18
N SER A 225 1.44 3.48 19.47
CA SER A 225 2.26 2.46 20.12
C SER A 225 1.46 1.66 21.14
#